data_fa598c38a975144ac614876a0d316e08
#
_entry.id   fa598c38a975144ac614876a0d316e08
#
_cell.length_a   1.000
_cell.length_b   1.000
_cell.length_c   1.000
_cell.angle_alpha   90.00
_cell.angle_beta   90.00
_cell.angle_gamma   90.00
#
_symmetry.space_group_name_H-M   'P 1'
#
loop_
_entity.id
_entity.type
_entity.pdbx_description
1 polymer ?
#
loop_
_entity_poly.entity_id
_entity_poly.type
_entity_poly.pdbx_seq_one_letter_code
_entity_poly.pdbx_strand_id
1 'polypeptide(L)' 'MAYKRKTVDCYAIEGNCDYGWDIECNCEDRADAKKQLKTYRENVNYPVRIKKWRERVGE' A
#
# COMPACT_ATOMS: atom_id res chain seq x y z
N MET A 1 0.55 5.83 31.53
CA MET A 1 -0.58 5.82 30.64
C MET A 1 -0.14 5.61 29.19
N ALA A 2 -0.80 4.75 28.53
CA ALA A 2 -0.43 4.44 27.17
C ALA A 2 -0.91 5.54 26.21
N TYR A 3 -0.02 5.99 25.38
CA TYR A 3 -0.36 6.96 24.36
C TYR A 3 -1.00 6.25 23.18
N LYS A 4 -2.19 6.67 22.80
CA LYS A 4 -2.86 6.09 21.65
C LYS A 4 -2.62 6.95 20.42
N ARG A 5 -2.12 6.33 19.38
CA ARG A 5 -1.92 7.03 18.12
C ARG A 5 -3.28 7.28 17.47
N LYS A 6 -3.43 8.47 16.94
CA LYS A 6 -4.67 8.84 16.27
C LYS A 6 -4.64 8.53 14.79
N THR A 7 -3.49 8.16 14.27
CA THR A 7 -3.35 7.81 12.86
C THR A 7 -2.53 6.55 12.74
N VAL A 8 -2.74 5.83 11.65
CA VAL A 8 -1.94 4.66 11.31
C VAL A 8 -1.44 4.82 9.90
N ASP A 9 -0.25 4.29 9.65
CA ASP A 9 0.30 4.28 8.31
C ASP A 9 -0.34 3.15 7.53
N CYS A 10 -0.78 3.46 6.33
CA CYS A 10 -1.40 2.47 5.45
C CYS A 10 -0.57 2.30 4.20
N TYR A 11 -0.60 1.12 3.64
CA TYR A 11 0.19 0.77 2.47
C TYR A 11 -0.67 0.01 1.48
N ALA A 12 -0.40 0.22 0.22
CA ALA A 12 -1.09 -0.50 -0.85
C ALA A 12 -0.17 -0.58 -2.06
N ILE A 13 -0.46 -1.53 -2.92
CA ILE A 13 0.23 -1.63 -4.19
C ILE A 13 -0.66 -0.98 -5.24
N GLU A 14 -0.10 -0.03 -5.97
CA GLU A 14 -0.78 0.60 -7.08
C GLU A 14 -0.17 0.14 -8.39
N GLY A 15 -1.01 -0.06 -9.37
CA GLY A 15 -0.56 -0.41 -10.70
C GLY A 15 -1.14 0.52 -11.74
N ASN A 16 -0.37 0.80 -12.77
CA ASN A 16 -0.81 1.66 -13.86
C ASN A 16 -1.00 0.80 -15.11
N CYS A 17 -2.21 0.33 -15.30
CA CYS A 17 -2.53 -0.52 -16.47
C CYS A 17 -2.72 0.33 -17.72
N ASP A 18 -3.75 1.19 -17.70
CA ASP A 18 -4.10 1.97 -18.88
C ASP A 18 -4.56 3.37 -18.55
N TYR A 19 -5.27 3.52 -17.45
CA TYR A 19 -5.96 4.77 -17.15
C TYR A 19 -5.42 5.49 -15.93
N GLY A 20 -4.24 5.17 -15.54
CA GLY A 20 -3.64 5.80 -14.37
C GLY A 20 -3.46 4.80 -13.26
N TRP A 21 -3.14 5.31 -12.09
CA TRP A 21 -2.77 4.47 -10.97
C TRP A 21 -4.01 4.02 -10.19
N ASP A 22 -4.18 2.72 -10.09
CA ASP A 22 -5.27 2.14 -9.30
C ASP A 22 -4.69 1.23 -8.24
N ILE A 23 -5.42 1.10 -7.13
CA ILE A 23 -5.00 0.21 -6.05
C ILE A 23 -5.26 -1.23 -6.46
N GLU A 24 -4.20 -2.02 -6.45
CA GLU A 24 -4.30 -3.44 -6.77
C GLU A 24 -4.50 -4.29 -5.53
N CYS A 25 -3.88 -3.87 -4.44
CA CYS A 25 -3.87 -4.70 -3.25
C CYS A 25 -3.56 -3.84 -2.03
N ASN A 26 -4.28 -4.05 -0.94
CA ASN A 26 -3.98 -3.39 0.31
C ASN A 26 -3.02 -4.23 1.13
N CYS A 27 -2.09 -3.58 1.80
CA CYS A 27 -1.06 -4.26 2.58
C CYS A 27 -1.18 -3.86 4.04
N GLU A 28 -0.77 -4.76 4.91
CA GLU A 28 -0.91 -4.52 6.35
C GLU A 28 0.20 -3.63 6.88
N ASP A 29 1.41 -3.81 6.36
CA ASP A 29 2.53 -3.00 6.82
C ASP A 29 3.54 -2.87 5.69
N ARG A 30 4.64 -2.17 6.00
CA ARG A 30 5.64 -1.87 4.99
C ARG A 30 6.34 -3.12 4.47
N ALA A 31 6.62 -4.07 5.36
CA ALA A 31 7.27 -5.30 4.96
C ALA A 31 6.38 -6.08 4.00
N ASP A 32 5.10 -6.14 4.32
CA ASP A 32 4.13 -6.81 3.46
C ASP A 32 4.05 -6.10 2.10
N ALA A 33 4.04 -4.77 2.13
CA ALA A 33 3.98 -3.99 0.89
C ALA A 33 5.17 -4.27 0.00
N LYS A 34 6.36 -4.35 0.57
CA LYS A 34 7.55 -4.64 -0.22
C LYS A 34 7.48 -6.03 -0.84
N LYS A 35 6.99 -6.97 -0.08
CA LYS A 35 6.87 -8.34 -0.54
C LYS A 35 5.86 -8.42 -1.69
N GLN A 36 4.72 -7.77 -1.53
CA GLN A 36 3.70 -7.75 -2.56
C GLN A 36 4.18 -7.02 -3.80
N LEU A 37 4.90 -5.92 -3.62
CA LEU A 37 5.44 -5.19 -4.76
C LEU A 37 6.35 -6.06 -5.61
N LYS A 38 7.22 -6.82 -4.97
CA LYS A 38 8.11 -7.71 -5.70
C LYS A 38 7.31 -8.75 -6.48
N THR A 39 6.30 -9.33 -5.85
CA THR A 39 5.47 -10.32 -6.51
C THR A 39 4.76 -9.73 -7.72
N TYR A 40 4.19 -8.55 -7.58
CA TYR A 40 3.49 -7.89 -8.67
C TYR A 40 4.46 -7.56 -9.81
N ARG A 41 5.64 -7.05 -9.47
CA ARG A 41 6.60 -6.69 -10.51
C ARG A 41 7.03 -7.89 -11.33
N GLU A 42 7.01 -9.07 -10.74
CA GLU A 42 7.38 -10.28 -11.46
C GLU A 42 6.23 -10.85 -12.27
N ASN A 43 4.99 -10.52 -11.91
CA ASN A 43 3.83 -11.14 -12.52
C ASN A 43 3.06 -10.25 -13.49
N VAL A 44 3.26 -8.93 -13.40
CA VAL A 44 2.53 -8.02 -14.27
C VAL A 44 3.52 -7.32 -15.20
N ASN A 45 3.00 -6.83 -16.34
CA ASN A 45 3.84 -6.16 -17.32
C ASN A 45 3.61 -4.67 -17.36
N TYR A 46 3.01 -4.11 -16.33
CA TYR A 46 2.81 -2.67 -16.21
C TYR A 46 3.48 -2.19 -14.93
N PRO A 47 3.74 -0.88 -14.81
CA PRO A 47 4.43 -0.38 -13.62
C PRO A 47 3.58 -0.49 -12.37
N VAL A 48 4.23 -0.83 -11.27
CA VAL A 48 3.58 -0.92 -9.97
C VAL A 48 4.44 -0.17 -8.96
N ARG A 49 3.80 0.32 -7.91
CA ARG A 49 4.51 1.03 -6.86
C ARG A 49 3.79 0.88 -5.54
N ILE A 50 4.46 1.24 -4.46
CA ILE A 50 3.86 1.25 -3.12
C ILE A 50 3.27 2.63 -2.89
N LYS A 51 2.01 2.66 -2.49
CA LYS A 51 1.35 3.88 -2.05
C LYS A 51 1.33 3.87 -0.53
N LYS A 52 1.70 4.98 0.06
CA LYS A 52 1.69 5.14 1.50
C LYS A 52 0.84 6.34 1.86
N TRP A 53 -0.03 6.16 2.86
CA TRP A 53 -0.83 7.29 3.37
C TRP A 53 -1.15 7.02 4.83
N ARG A 54 -1.71 8.01 5.48
CA ARG A 54 -2.12 7.88 6.87
C ARG A 54 -3.63 7.97 6.95
N GLU A 55 -4.18 7.11 7.77
CA GLU A 55 -5.61 7.16 8.03
C GLU A 55 -5.84 7.44 9.50
N ARG A 56 -6.91 8.16 9.76
CA ARG A 56 -7.31 8.43 11.12
C ARG A 56 -7.96 7.20 11.70
N VAL A 57 -7.48 6.78 12.85
CA VAL A 57 -8.11 5.68 13.56
C VAL A 57 -9.26 6.29 14.35
N GLY A 58 -10.40 5.69 14.30
CA GLY A 58 -11.58 6.19 14.97
C GLY A 58 -11.29 6.38 16.45
N GLU A 59 -11.87 7.40 17.07
CA GLU A 59 -11.64 7.72 18.39
C GLU A 59 -12.22 7.07 19.35
#